data_bf737cf9191f15a40956d3b046dc1439
#
_entry.id   bf737cf9191f15a40956d3b046dc1439
#
_cell.length_a   1.000
_cell.length_b   1.000
_cell.length_c   1.000
_cell.angle_alpha   90.00
_cell.angle_beta   90.00
_cell.angle_gamma   90.00
#
_symmetry.space_group_name_H-M   'P 1'
#
loop_
_entity.id
_entity.type
_entity.pdbx_description
1 polymer ?
#
loop_
_entity_poly.entity_id
_entity_poly.type
_entity_poly.pdbx_seq_one_letter_code
_entity_poly.pdbx_strand_id
1 'polypeptide(L)'
;NLLAGLAPTAIGLAEIGIRESGEFPEDFKLPIHIEDFPPAELISHPLFPNVAAMQVTEDGFHSQARTSLPGIPMSGSGDAATTAAVVGVGVALLLPAVQAAREAARRTQSANNIKQLALAMHNYADVHNHFPSATVLNSDLEPEQRLSWIVEVLPYLEQAAIYEQIDRSKGWQNVDNLELASLVIEVLTNPGAVEGATVFTADGDWLGATHYVGIGGLGEDGPNLGVRDPKAGVFGYDRRTKFADIRDGTSNTIMFSEATGEYGGWMQGGRATVRPFTQQPYINGPDGIGGPFNGGANMGFADGAVRFINSDIDPSVLEAITTINGGEAVGDF
;
A
#
# COMPACT_ATOMS: atom_id res chain seq x y z
N ASN A 1 -27.65 -8.68 3.83
CA ASN A 1 -27.95 -8.69 5.27
C ASN A 1 -28.09 -10.09 5.91
N LEU A 2 -28.29 -11.16 5.11
CA LEU A 2 -28.38 -12.52 5.64
C LEU A 2 -26.99 -13.06 6.10
N LEU A 3 -25.93 -12.76 5.36
CA LEU A 3 -24.55 -13.19 5.69
C LEU A 3 -23.99 -12.48 6.92
N ALA A 4 -24.28 -11.20 7.10
CA ALA A 4 -23.89 -10.46 8.29
C ALA A 4 -24.61 -10.95 9.57
N GLY A 5 -25.80 -11.50 9.42
CA GLY A 5 -26.54 -12.15 10.52
C GLY A 5 -26.11 -13.59 10.80
N LEU A 6 -25.49 -14.29 9.83
CA LEU A 6 -25.06 -15.68 9.99
C LEU A 6 -23.62 -15.82 10.53
N ALA A 7 -22.75 -14.80 10.33
CA ALA A 7 -21.38 -14.85 10.80
C ALA A 7 -21.24 -15.05 12.32
N PRO A 8 -21.98 -14.32 13.20
CA PRO A 8 -21.95 -14.55 14.63
C PRO A 8 -22.41 -15.94 15.03
N THR A 9 -23.43 -16.46 14.33
CA THR A 9 -24.01 -17.79 14.59
C THR A 9 -23.05 -18.90 14.17
N ALA A 10 -22.36 -18.71 13.03
CA ALA A 10 -21.38 -19.68 12.53
C ALA A 10 -20.13 -19.74 13.43
N ILE A 11 -19.65 -18.59 13.93
CA ILE A 11 -18.53 -18.54 14.88
C ILE A 11 -18.92 -19.22 16.19
N GLY A 12 -20.09 -18.93 16.73
CA GLY A 12 -20.57 -19.56 17.97
C GLY A 12 -20.75 -21.07 17.85
N LEU A 13 -21.25 -21.56 16.71
CA LEU A 13 -21.36 -23.00 16.44
C LEU A 13 -20.01 -23.68 16.28
N ALA A 14 -19.04 -23.01 15.65
CA ALA A 14 -17.68 -23.53 15.51
C ALA A 14 -16.98 -23.60 16.88
N GLU A 15 -17.16 -22.62 17.76
CA GLU A 15 -16.63 -22.67 19.14
C GLU A 15 -17.24 -23.78 19.96
N ILE A 16 -18.55 -24.06 19.81
CA ILE A 16 -19.22 -25.19 20.47
C ILE A 16 -18.66 -26.50 19.95
N GLY A 17 -18.52 -26.69 18.64
CA GLY A 17 -17.98 -27.90 18.03
C GLY A 17 -16.53 -28.19 18.46
N ILE A 18 -15.71 -27.17 18.61
CA ILE A 18 -14.32 -27.26 19.09
C ILE A 18 -14.29 -27.69 20.57
N ARG A 19 -15.17 -27.15 21.40
CA ARG A 19 -15.29 -27.54 22.79
C ARG A 19 -15.72 -28.98 22.97
N GLU A 20 -16.67 -29.45 22.16
CA GLU A 20 -17.17 -30.84 22.24
C GLU A 20 -16.18 -31.87 21.70
N SER A 21 -15.23 -31.48 20.83
CA SER A 21 -14.21 -32.38 20.30
C SER A 21 -13.16 -32.80 21.32
N GLY A 22 -12.96 -32.01 22.37
CA GLY A 22 -11.97 -32.27 23.42
C GLY A 22 -10.50 -32.19 23.00
N GLU A 23 -10.25 -31.76 21.77
CA GLU A 23 -8.88 -31.61 21.21
C GLU A 23 -8.20 -30.27 21.57
N PHE A 24 -8.97 -29.32 22.09
CA PHE A 24 -8.48 -27.97 22.42
C PHE A 24 -8.77 -27.64 23.90
N PRO A 25 -7.99 -26.71 24.51
CA PRO A 25 -8.24 -26.21 25.85
C PRO A 25 -9.65 -25.62 25.99
N GLU A 26 -10.26 -25.73 27.17
CA GLU A 26 -11.63 -25.22 27.44
C GLU A 26 -11.80 -23.71 27.24
N ASP A 27 -10.70 -22.96 27.30
CA ASP A 27 -10.64 -21.50 27.11
C ASP A 27 -10.24 -21.08 25.66
N PHE A 28 -10.10 -22.06 24.75
CA PHE A 28 -9.76 -21.76 23.34
C PHE A 28 -10.88 -20.95 22.69
N LYS A 29 -10.51 -19.80 22.14
CA LYS A 29 -11.37 -18.94 21.30
C LYS A 29 -10.82 -18.89 19.89
N LEU A 30 -11.71 -18.97 18.92
CA LEU A 30 -11.32 -18.76 17.53
C LEU A 30 -10.78 -17.33 17.37
N PRO A 31 -9.59 -17.14 16.77
CA PRO A 31 -9.01 -15.82 16.54
C PRO A 31 -9.68 -15.12 15.34
N ILE A 32 -11.02 -15.13 15.30
CA ILE A 32 -11.83 -14.57 14.22
C ILE A 32 -12.84 -13.63 14.85
N HIS A 33 -12.78 -12.33 14.51
CA HIS A 33 -13.75 -11.35 14.95
C HIS A 33 -14.70 -10.98 13.81
N ILE A 34 -15.93 -10.57 14.15
CA ILE A 34 -16.96 -10.16 13.16
C ILE A 34 -16.47 -9.01 12.25
N GLU A 35 -15.69 -8.12 12.82
CA GLU A 35 -15.00 -7.00 12.13
C GLU A 35 -13.93 -7.48 11.13
N ASP A 36 -13.52 -8.74 11.19
CA ASP A 36 -12.61 -9.35 10.25
C ASP A 36 -13.26 -9.75 8.93
N PHE A 37 -14.59 -9.73 8.83
CA PHE A 37 -15.30 -10.05 7.59
C PHE A 37 -15.50 -8.80 6.73
N PRO A 38 -15.22 -8.91 5.42
CA PRO A 38 -15.51 -7.82 4.50
C PRO A 38 -17.01 -7.51 4.47
N PRO A 39 -17.41 -6.28 4.12
CA PRO A 39 -18.81 -5.90 3.96
C PRO A 39 -19.57 -6.91 3.10
N ALA A 40 -20.80 -7.22 3.49
CA ALA A 40 -21.64 -8.24 2.84
C ALA A 40 -21.79 -8.02 1.32
N GLU A 41 -21.68 -6.78 0.87
CA GLU A 41 -21.76 -6.39 -0.55
C GLU A 41 -20.57 -6.93 -1.37
N LEU A 42 -19.38 -7.06 -0.77
CA LEU A 42 -18.20 -7.62 -1.44
C LEU A 42 -18.23 -9.15 -1.54
N ILE A 43 -18.96 -9.81 -0.63
CA ILE A 43 -19.07 -11.28 -0.60
C ILE A 43 -20.20 -11.75 -1.50
N SER A 44 -21.26 -10.95 -1.69
CA SER A 44 -22.47 -11.37 -2.39
C SER A 44 -22.36 -11.37 -3.92
N HIS A 45 -21.36 -10.69 -4.48
CA HIS A 45 -21.25 -10.53 -5.93
C HIS A 45 -20.84 -11.80 -6.71
N PRO A 46 -20.00 -12.71 -6.20
CA PRO A 46 -19.64 -13.96 -6.89
C PRO A 46 -20.50 -15.18 -6.48
N LEU A 47 -21.37 -15.05 -5.45
CA LEU A 47 -22.16 -16.17 -4.96
C LEU A 47 -23.58 -16.09 -5.54
N PHE A 48 -23.96 -17.12 -6.30
CA PHE A 48 -25.35 -17.28 -6.70
C PHE A 48 -26.25 -17.43 -5.47
N PRO A 49 -27.48 -16.90 -5.49
CA PRO A 49 -28.39 -17.05 -4.37
C PRO A 49 -28.66 -18.54 -4.10
N ASN A 50 -28.42 -18.98 -2.88
CA ASN A 50 -28.85 -20.28 -2.44
C ASN A 50 -30.37 -20.29 -2.37
N VAL A 51 -30.99 -21.17 -3.14
CA VAL A 51 -32.44 -21.35 -3.14
C VAL A 51 -32.74 -22.66 -2.43
N ALA A 52 -33.45 -22.58 -1.33
CA ALA A 52 -34.06 -23.74 -0.66
C ALA A 52 -35.58 -23.66 -0.78
N ALA A 53 -36.16 -24.70 -1.28
CA ALA A 53 -37.61 -24.87 -1.29
C ALA A 53 -37.97 -26.04 -0.37
N MET A 54 -38.94 -25.83 0.51
CA MET A 54 -39.52 -26.87 1.36
C MET A 54 -40.94 -27.08 1.00
N GLN A 55 -41.33 -28.32 0.72
CA GLN A 55 -42.69 -28.70 0.40
C GLN A 55 -43.15 -29.76 1.40
N VAL A 56 -44.31 -29.55 1.98
CA VAL A 56 -44.96 -30.53 2.84
C VAL A 56 -45.98 -31.31 1.99
N THR A 57 -45.81 -32.62 1.92
CA THR A 57 -46.72 -33.54 1.24
C THR A 57 -47.32 -34.52 2.26
N GLU A 58 -48.31 -35.26 1.86
CA GLU A 58 -48.93 -36.27 2.73
C GLU A 58 -47.95 -37.36 3.19
N ASP A 59 -46.84 -37.54 2.46
CA ASP A 59 -45.81 -38.51 2.73
C ASP A 59 -44.62 -37.95 3.58
N GLY A 60 -44.67 -36.65 3.95
CA GLY A 60 -43.63 -36.03 4.78
C GLY A 60 -43.07 -34.70 4.21
N PHE A 61 -41.90 -34.29 4.72
CA PHE A 61 -41.20 -33.08 4.32
C PHE A 61 -40.24 -33.37 3.19
N HIS A 62 -40.41 -32.70 2.05
CA HIS A 62 -39.45 -32.71 0.98
C HIS A 62 -38.71 -31.37 0.91
N SER A 63 -37.38 -31.39 1.00
CA SER A 63 -36.56 -30.20 0.84
C SER A 63 -35.63 -30.32 -0.40
N GLN A 64 -35.66 -29.28 -1.23
CA GLN A 64 -34.70 -29.13 -2.33
C GLN A 64 -33.88 -27.88 -2.09
N ALA A 65 -32.55 -28.03 -2.06
CA ALA A 65 -31.62 -26.91 -1.99
C ALA A 65 -30.69 -26.91 -3.20
N ARG A 66 -30.53 -25.76 -3.82
CA ARG A 66 -29.43 -25.50 -4.78
C ARG A 66 -28.40 -24.65 -4.10
N THR A 67 -27.18 -25.16 -3.99
CA THR A 67 -26.04 -24.42 -3.45
C THR A 67 -25.03 -24.14 -4.56
N SER A 68 -24.40 -23.00 -4.51
CA SER A 68 -23.29 -22.64 -5.42
C SER A 68 -21.96 -23.33 -5.06
N LEU A 69 -21.92 -24.06 -3.93
CA LEU A 69 -20.74 -24.83 -3.49
C LEU A 69 -20.94 -26.30 -3.85
N PRO A 70 -20.14 -26.86 -4.80
CA PRO A 70 -20.23 -28.27 -5.15
C PRO A 70 -19.70 -29.13 -4.00
N GLY A 71 -20.48 -30.10 -3.57
CA GLY A 71 -20.03 -31.16 -2.66
C GLY A 71 -20.52 -31.11 -1.21
N ILE A 72 -21.44 -30.20 -0.87
CA ILE A 72 -22.05 -30.20 0.47
C ILE A 72 -23.43 -30.83 0.41
N PRO A 73 -23.62 -32.09 0.82
CA PRO A 73 -24.94 -32.68 0.93
C PRO A 73 -25.66 -32.15 2.16
N MET A 74 -26.65 -31.28 1.95
CA MET A 74 -27.61 -30.90 3.00
C MET A 74 -28.71 -31.97 3.08
N SER A 75 -28.39 -33.17 3.50
CA SER A 75 -29.40 -34.16 3.85
C SER A 75 -29.55 -34.17 5.37
N GLY A 76 -30.76 -33.81 5.80
CA GLY A 76 -31.11 -33.73 7.21
C GLY A 76 -31.15 -35.12 7.88
N SER A 77 -30.06 -35.49 8.48
CA SER A 77 -30.05 -36.43 9.61
C SER A 77 -28.97 -35.90 10.57
N GLY A 78 -29.42 -35.38 11.69
CA GLY A 78 -28.64 -34.57 12.60
C GLY A 78 -27.58 -35.37 13.38
N ASP A 79 -26.43 -35.57 12.78
CA ASP A 79 -25.21 -35.87 13.51
C ASP A 79 -24.39 -34.56 13.64
N ALA A 80 -24.15 -34.15 14.89
CA ALA A 80 -23.37 -32.95 15.22
C ALA A 80 -21.99 -32.95 14.54
N ALA A 81 -21.41 -34.15 14.31
CA ALA A 81 -20.13 -34.35 13.65
C ALA A 81 -20.15 -33.93 12.15
N THR A 82 -21.24 -34.17 11.42
CA THR A 82 -21.36 -33.75 10.00
C THR A 82 -21.56 -32.25 9.88
N THR A 83 -22.27 -31.63 10.81
CA THR A 83 -22.46 -30.17 10.85
C THR A 83 -21.14 -29.46 11.18
N ALA A 84 -20.38 -29.98 12.14
CA ALA A 84 -19.05 -29.43 12.49
C ALA A 84 -18.04 -29.55 11.33
N ALA A 85 -18.04 -30.68 10.61
CA ALA A 85 -17.18 -30.88 9.44
C ALA A 85 -17.52 -29.92 8.29
N VAL A 86 -18.80 -29.69 8.03
CA VAL A 86 -19.26 -28.76 6.96
C VAL A 86 -18.89 -27.31 7.31
N VAL A 87 -19.10 -26.90 8.57
CA VAL A 87 -18.70 -25.56 9.04
C VAL A 87 -17.18 -25.41 9.03
N GLY A 88 -16.43 -26.43 9.47
CA GLY A 88 -14.97 -26.42 9.47
C GLY A 88 -14.37 -26.28 8.07
N VAL A 89 -14.90 -27.00 7.07
CA VAL A 89 -14.49 -26.88 5.67
C VAL A 89 -14.90 -25.52 5.09
N GLY A 90 -16.09 -25.02 5.42
CA GLY A 90 -16.54 -23.69 4.99
C GLY A 90 -15.62 -22.57 5.49
N VAL A 91 -15.25 -22.61 6.76
CA VAL A 91 -14.33 -21.63 7.36
C VAL A 91 -12.92 -21.76 6.77
N ALA A 92 -12.42 -22.99 6.58
CA ALA A 92 -11.09 -23.23 5.99
C ALA A 92 -10.99 -22.73 4.54
N LEU A 93 -12.06 -22.76 3.77
CA LEU A 93 -12.11 -22.23 2.40
C LEU A 93 -12.32 -20.70 2.35
N LEU A 94 -13.02 -20.13 3.35
CA LEU A 94 -13.28 -18.70 3.42
C LEU A 94 -12.07 -17.90 3.91
N LEU A 95 -11.25 -18.46 4.80
CA LEU A 95 -10.10 -17.74 5.37
C LEU A 95 -9.10 -17.26 4.31
N PRO A 96 -8.64 -18.07 3.34
CA PRO A 96 -7.77 -17.60 2.26
C PRO A 96 -8.44 -16.53 1.39
N ALA A 97 -9.73 -16.66 1.12
CA ALA A 97 -10.45 -15.68 0.30
C ALA A 97 -10.58 -14.31 1.01
N VAL A 98 -10.84 -14.31 2.32
CA VAL A 98 -10.87 -13.09 3.13
C VAL A 98 -9.49 -12.43 3.19
N GLN A 99 -8.42 -13.20 3.38
CA GLN A 99 -7.06 -12.66 3.39
C GLN A 99 -6.69 -12.04 2.04
N ALA A 100 -7.00 -12.72 0.93
CA ALA A 100 -6.78 -12.19 -0.42
C ALA A 100 -7.58 -10.89 -0.68
N ALA A 101 -8.84 -10.83 -0.23
CA ALA A 101 -9.67 -9.63 -0.35
C ALA A 101 -9.10 -8.46 0.48
N ARG A 102 -8.61 -8.72 1.69
CA ARG A 102 -7.96 -7.71 2.53
C ARG A 102 -6.66 -7.20 1.92
N GLU A 103 -5.84 -8.09 1.37
CA GLU A 103 -4.60 -7.70 0.68
C GLU A 103 -4.91 -6.84 -0.55
N ALA A 104 -5.90 -7.22 -1.37
CA ALA A 104 -6.36 -6.42 -2.51
C ALA A 104 -6.88 -5.05 -2.09
N ALA A 105 -7.64 -4.95 -0.99
CA ALA A 105 -8.13 -3.68 -0.45
C ALA A 105 -6.98 -2.78 0.01
N ARG A 106 -6.01 -3.32 0.77
CA ARG A 106 -4.82 -2.58 1.22
C ARG A 106 -3.98 -2.10 0.04
N ARG A 107 -3.79 -2.96 -0.98
CA ARG A 107 -3.08 -2.58 -2.22
C ARG A 107 -3.79 -1.44 -2.96
N THR A 108 -5.12 -1.50 -3.06
CA THR A 108 -5.92 -0.43 -3.67
C THR A 108 -5.82 0.87 -2.88
N GLN A 109 -5.85 0.81 -1.55
CA GLN A 109 -5.68 1.98 -0.70
C GLN A 109 -4.29 2.60 -0.86
N SER A 110 -3.22 1.79 -0.91
CA SER A 110 -1.87 2.27 -1.18
C SER A 110 -1.77 2.95 -2.56
N ALA A 111 -2.35 2.36 -3.60
CA ALA A 111 -2.41 2.99 -4.92
C ALA A 111 -3.16 4.34 -4.89
N ASN A 112 -4.20 4.48 -4.08
CA ASN A 112 -4.91 5.74 -3.90
C ASN A 112 -4.06 6.78 -3.17
N ASN A 113 -3.25 6.39 -2.19
CA ASN A 113 -2.32 7.28 -1.51
C ASN A 113 -1.28 7.83 -2.51
N ILE A 114 -0.71 6.98 -3.36
CA ILE A 114 0.21 7.41 -4.43
C ILE A 114 -0.49 8.37 -5.41
N LYS A 115 -1.76 8.14 -5.75
CA LYS A 115 -2.53 9.07 -6.59
C LYS A 115 -2.71 10.44 -5.93
N GLN A 116 -2.96 10.48 -4.62
CA GLN A 116 -3.05 11.74 -3.88
C GLN A 116 -1.71 12.48 -3.87
N LEU A 117 -0.59 11.76 -3.68
CA LEU A 117 0.75 12.33 -3.78
C LEU A 117 1.02 12.88 -5.19
N ALA A 118 0.69 12.11 -6.24
CA ALA A 118 0.86 12.56 -7.61
C ALA A 118 0.02 13.82 -7.92
N LEU A 119 -1.23 13.85 -7.45
CA LEU A 119 -2.09 15.04 -7.59
C LEU A 119 -1.51 16.25 -6.86
N ALA A 120 -0.98 16.08 -5.66
CA ALA A 120 -0.33 17.15 -4.90
C ALA A 120 0.91 17.69 -5.64
N MET A 121 1.71 16.80 -6.26
CA MET A 121 2.86 17.20 -7.09
C MET A 121 2.44 17.99 -8.32
N HIS A 122 1.37 17.58 -9.00
CA HIS A 122 0.85 18.30 -10.17
C HIS A 122 0.32 19.67 -9.77
N ASN A 123 -0.45 19.77 -8.67
CA ASN A 123 -0.93 21.05 -8.16
C ASN A 123 0.23 21.99 -7.78
N TYR A 124 1.29 21.46 -7.18
CA TYR A 124 2.51 22.23 -6.92
C TYR A 124 3.14 22.70 -8.23
N ALA A 125 3.27 21.80 -9.21
CA ALA A 125 3.88 22.11 -10.49
C ALA A 125 3.09 23.14 -11.33
N ASP A 126 1.77 23.13 -11.22
CA ASP A 126 0.89 24.12 -11.86
C ASP A 126 1.13 25.55 -11.31
N VAL A 127 1.40 25.66 -10.01
CA VAL A 127 1.68 26.95 -9.37
C VAL A 127 3.12 27.42 -9.61
N HIS A 128 4.08 26.48 -9.52
CA HIS A 128 5.51 26.80 -9.51
C HIS A 128 6.20 26.59 -10.87
N ASN A 129 5.51 25.99 -11.87
CA ASN A 129 6.04 25.63 -13.19
C ASN A 129 7.17 24.58 -13.17
N HIS A 130 7.32 23.84 -12.08
CA HIS A 130 8.25 22.72 -11.92
C HIS A 130 7.81 21.85 -10.74
N PHE A 131 8.22 20.58 -10.72
CA PHE A 131 8.09 19.73 -9.55
C PHE A 131 8.99 20.22 -8.41
N PRO A 132 8.66 19.95 -7.14
CA PRO A 132 9.55 20.26 -6.04
C PRO A 132 10.90 19.53 -6.20
N SER A 133 11.96 20.14 -5.71
CA SER A 133 13.25 19.46 -5.57
C SER A 133 13.11 18.33 -4.54
N ALA A 134 13.97 17.31 -4.59
CA ALA A 134 13.98 16.21 -3.63
C ALA A 134 14.12 16.67 -2.17
N THR A 135 14.73 17.85 -1.99
CA THR A 135 14.82 18.53 -0.69
C THR A 135 14.48 20.01 -0.83
N VAL A 136 14.00 20.64 0.23
CA VAL A 136 13.87 22.09 0.33
C VAL A 136 15.26 22.68 0.23
N LEU A 137 15.47 23.60 -0.73
CA LEU A 137 16.78 24.14 -1.02
C LEU A 137 17.35 24.92 0.17
N ASN A 138 18.48 24.47 0.68
CA ASN A 138 19.26 25.12 1.72
C ASN A 138 20.74 24.76 1.52
N SER A 139 21.53 25.73 1.04
CA SER A 139 22.94 25.52 0.71
C SER A 139 23.83 25.27 1.93
N ASP A 140 23.34 25.60 3.13
CA ASP A 140 24.10 25.49 4.38
C ASP A 140 23.99 24.09 5.02
N LEU A 141 23.13 23.23 4.43
CA LEU A 141 22.85 21.89 4.93
C LEU A 141 23.08 20.84 3.84
N GLU A 142 23.58 19.69 4.27
CA GLU A 142 23.63 18.52 3.39
C GLU A 142 22.22 17.98 3.11
N PRO A 143 21.98 17.29 1.99
CA PRO A 143 20.65 16.81 1.59
C PRO A 143 19.93 16.03 2.68
N GLU A 144 20.64 15.22 3.47
CA GLU A 144 20.09 14.40 4.56
C GLU A 144 19.62 15.23 5.76
N GLN A 145 20.14 16.44 5.91
CA GLN A 145 19.80 17.36 7.00
C GLN A 145 18.66 18.31 6.60
N ARG A 146 18.40 18.46 5.30
CA ARG A 146 17.35 19.35 4.76
C ARG A 146 15.96 18.77 5.02
N LEU A 147 14.98 19.61 4.82
CA LEU A 147 13.58 19.18 4.75
C LEU A 147 13.33 18.45 3.41
N SER A 148 12.46 17.46 3.43
CA SER A 148 12.09 16.69 2.25
C SER A 148 11.17 17.46 1.29
N TRP A 149 11.02 16.95 0.06
CA TRP A 149 10.03 17.41 -0.92
C TRP A 149 8.58 17.34 -0.41
N ILE A 150 8.30 16.42 0.53
CA ILE A 150 6.95 16.24 1.10
C ILE A 150 6.48 17.53 1.78
N VAL A 151 7.40 18.25 2.42
CA VAL A 151 7.08 19.54 3.06
C VAL A 151 6.49 20.52 2.06
N GLU A 152 7.04 20.62 0.84
CA GLU A 152 6.58 21.55 -0.19
C GLU A 152 5.17 21.19 -0.73
N VAL A 153 4.75 19.94 -0.62
CA VAL A 153 3.43 19.48 -1.10
C VAL A 153 2.37 19.36 -0.02
N LEU A 154 2.71 19.57 1.26
CA LEU A 154 1.76 19.53 2.38
C LEU A 154 0.50 20.38 2.15
N PRO A 155 0.57 21.62 1.63
CA PRO A 155 -0.63 22.43 1.39
C PRO A 155 -1.61 21.77 0.41
N TYR A 156 -1.12 20.92 -0.49
CA TYR A 156 -1.90 20.20 -1.49
C TYR A 156 -2.37 18.82 -1.01
N LEU A 157 -1.96 18.42 0.22
CA LEU A 157 -2.36 17.20 0.93
C LEU A 157 -3.29 17.52 2.11
N GLU A 158 -3.93 18.70 2.11
CA GLU A 158 -4.79 19.18 3.19
C GLU A 158 -4.05 19.37 4.54
N GLN A 159 -2.71 19.49 4.50
CA GLN A 159 -1.85 19.68 5.66
C GLN A 159 -1.26 21.10 5.75
N ALA A 160 -2.00 22.11 5.27
CA ALA A 160 -1.55 23.51 5.28
C ALA A 160 -1.21 24.02 6.70
N ALA A 161 -1.97 23.57 7.71
CA ALA A 161 -1.74 23.97 9.10
C ALA A 161 -0.37 23.48 9.65
N ILE A 162 0.11 22.31 9.21
CA ILE A 162 1.45 21.82 9.56
C ILE A 162 2.50 22.63 8.77
N TYR A 163 2.28 22.84 7.47
CA TYR A 163 3.19 23.58 6.60
C TYR A 163 3.49 25.00 7.11
N GLU A 164 2.48 25.71 7.61
CA GLU A 164 2.62 27.07 8.13
C GLU A 164 3.49 27.15 9.41
N GLN A 165 3.61 26.07 10.16
CA GLN A 165 4.39 26.01 11.39
C GLN A 165 5.85 25.58 11.15
N ILE A 166 6.16 25.00 9.99
CA ILE A 166 7.52 24.52 9.67
C ILE A 166 8.45 25.71 9.38
N ASP A 167 9.58 25.77 10.08
CA ASP A 167 10.67 26.70 9.75
C ASP A 167 11.50 26.13 8.59
N ARG A 168 11.15 26.55 7.36
CA ARG A 168 11.81 26.10 6.12
C ARG A 168 13.22 26.62 5.92
N SER A 169 13.69 27.52 6.76
CA SER A 169 15.08 27.98 6.77
C SER A 169 16.02 27.02 7.52
N LYS A 170 15.47 26.05 8.26
CA LYS A 170 16.18 25.11 9.09
C LYS A 170 16.00 23.68 8.59
N GLY A 171 16.87 22.78 9.05
CA GLY A 171 16.75 21.34 8.81
C GLY A 171 15.66 20.68 9.66
N TRP A 172 15.35 19.43 9.36
CA TRP A 172 14.33 18.66 10.07
C TRP A 172 14.70 18.36 11.54
N GLN A 173 16.01 18.30 11.87
CA GLN A 173 16.52 18.06 13.23
C GLN A 173 16.42 19.29 14.15
N ASN A 174 16.05 20.45 13.61
CA ASN A 174 15.85 21.62 14.44
C ASN A 174 14.68 21.39 15.39
N VAL A 175 14.83 21.85 16.65
CA VAL A 175 13.84 21.62 17.72
C VAL A 175 12.42 22.04 17.33
N ASP A 176 12.27 23.14 16.58
CA ASP A 176 10.96 23.65 16.14
C ASP A 176 10.32 22.74 15.09
N ASN A 177 11.13 22.13 14.22
CA ASN A 177 10.67 21.21 13.18
C ASN A 177 10.51 19.77 13.69
N LEU A 178 11.32 19.35 14.66
CA LEU A 178 11.36 17.97 15.15
C LEU A 178 10.03 17.53 15.78
N GLU A 179 9.37 18.44 16.52
CA GLU A 179 8.05 18.16 17.08
C GLU A 179 7.02 17.89 15.98
N LEU A 180 7.04 18.70 14.92
CA LEU A 180 6.17 18.51 13.75
C LEU A 180 6.51 17.25 12.95
N ALA A 181 7.81 16.91 12.86
CA ALA A 181 8.28 15.71 12.16
C ALA A 181 7.79 14.41 12.83
N SER A 182 7.42 14.45 14.11
CA SER A 182 6.85 13.31 14.84
C SER A 182 5.39 13.00 14.46
N LEU A 183 4.70 13.93 13.80
CA LEU A 183 3.30 13.75 13.41
C LEU A 183 3.16 12.70 12.33
N VAL A 184 2.17 11.84 12.48
CA VAL A 184 1.80 10.85 11.46
C VAL A 184 0.85 11.48 10.44
N ILE A 185 1.22 11.39 9.16
CA ILE A 185 0.39 11.83 8.04
C ILE A 185 -0.17 10.59 7.35
N GLU A 186 -1.48 10.38 7.44
CA GLU A 186 -2.12 9.13 7.04
C GLU A 186 -1.85 8.76 5.56
N VAL A 187 -1.89 9.74 4.65
CA VAL A 187 -1.64 9.52 3.22
C VAL A 187 -0.21 9.01 2.93
N LEU A 188 0.74 9.23 3.85
CA LEU A 188 2.11 8.75 3.73
C LEU A 188 2.31 7.34 4.29
N THR A 189 1.29 6.75 4.90
CA THR A 189 1.35 5.41 5.46
C THR A 189 0.79 4.36 4.51
N ASN A 190 1.54 3.26 4.31
CA ASN A 190 1.07 2.14 3.49
C ASN A 190 0.29 1.17 4.38
N PRO A 191 -1.00 0.91 4.09
CA PRO A 191 -1.82 0.03 4.92
C PRO A 191 -1.38 -1.45 4.88
N GLY A 192 -0.50 -1.81 3.94
CA GLY A 192 0.11 -3.13 3.86
C GLY A 192 1.42 -3.27 4.64
N ALA A 193 2.03 -2.17 5.08
CA ALA A 193 3.29 -2.21 5.82
C ALA A 193 3.13 -2.92 7.18
N VAL A 194 4.09 -3.76 7.50
CA VAL A 194 4.13 -4.48 8.78
C VAL A 194 4.68 -3.55 9.88
N GLU A 195 5.57 -2.65 9.51
CA GLU A 195 6.16 -1.67 10.40
C GLU A 195 5.19 -0.49 10.59
N GLY A 196 5.20 0.09 11.79
CA GLY A 196 4.24 1.12 12.18
C GLY A 196 4.38 2.44 11.41
N ALA A 197 3.45 3.37 11.68
CA ALA A 197 3.43 4.70 11.08
C ALA A 197 4.53 5.66 11.63
N THR A 198 5.43 5.17 12.46
CA THR A 198 6.55 5.95 13.04
C THR A 198 7.86 5.20 12.90
N VAL A 199 8.95 5.95 12.78
CA VAL A 199 10.32 5.43 12.75
C VAL A 199 11.13 6.03 13.90
N PHE A 200 12.09 5.24 14.40
CA PHE A 200 13.00 5.67 15.45
C PHE A 200 14.37 5.98 14.84
N THR A 201 14.86 7.19 15.07
CA THR A 201 16.16 7.61 14.53
C THR A 201 17.31 7.13 15.40
N ALA A 202 18.51 7.14 14.84
CA ALA A 202 19.74 6.82 15.60
C ALA A 202 19.99 7.82 16.75
N ASP A 203 19.50 9.05 16.61
CA ASP A 203 19.64 10.12 17.61
C ASP A 203 18.63 10.00 18.77
N GLY A 204 17.68 9.06 18.69
CA GLY A 204 16.74 8.78 19.75
C GLY A 204 15.36 9.42 19.58
N ASP A 205 15.06 9.99 18.42
CA ASP A 205 13.81 10.67 18.13
C ASP A 205 12.80 9.76 17.43
N TRP A 206 11.52 9.94 17.72
CA TRP A 206 10.42 9.33 16.99
C TRP A 206 9.91 10.28 15.92
N LEU A 207 9.87 9.82 14.67
CA LEU A 207 9.36 10.58 13.53
C LEU A 207 8.15 9.86 12.91
N GLY A 208 7.24 10.63 12.32
CA GLY A 208 6.22 10.09 11.44
C GLY A 208 6.87 9.47 10.20
N ALA A 209 6.57 8.21 9.92
CA ALA A 209 7.16 7.48 8.79
C ALA A 209 6.56 7.92 7.44
N THR A 210 7.36 7.82 6.38
CA THR A 210 6.86 7.72 5.01
C THR A 210 7.13 6.33 4.45
N HIS A 211 6.09 5.73 3.86
CA HIS A 211 6.18 4.46 3.15
C HIS A 211 6.20 4.65 1.63
N TYR A 212 6.36 5.90 1.17
CA TYR A 212 6.47 6.26 -0.23
C TYR A 212 7.70 7.12 -0.44
N VAL A 213 8.44 6.80 -1.49
CA VAL A 213 9.70 7.47 -1.82
C VAL A 213 9.66 8.00 -3.25
N GLY A 214 10.28 9.15 -3.46
CA GLY A 214 10.54 9.69 -4.79
C GLY A 214 11.70 8.95 -5.46
N ILE A 215 11.68 8.86 -6.77
CA ILE A 215 12.71 8.18 -7.57
C ILE A 215 13.74 9.20 -8.08
N GLY A 216 14.99 9.04 -7.62
CA GLY A 216 16.10 9.96 -7.93
C GLY A 216 16.85 9.67 -9.22
N GLY A 217 16.60 8.51 -9.86
CA GLY A 217 17.28 8.07 -11.06
C GLY A 217 18.11 6.81 -10.86
N LEU A 218 19.15 6.61 -11.68
CA LEU A 218 20.01 5.44 -11.69
C LEU A 218 21.38 5.73 -11.08
N GLY A 219 21.86 4.82 -10.25
CA GLY A 219 23.15 4.93 -9.56
C GLY A 219 23.11 5.84 -8.33
N GLU A 220 24.12 5.71 -7.46
CA GLU A 220 24.22 6.45 -6.19
C GLU A 220 24.11 7.97 -6.38
N ASP A 221 24.67 8.49 -7.47
CA ASP A 221 24.65 9.92 -7.81
C ASP A 221 23.34 10.38 -8.47
N GLY A 222 22.41 9.49 -8.77
CA GLY A 222 21.15 9.80 -9.47
C GLY A 222 20.46 11.09 -9.00
N PRO A 223 20.25 11.28 -7.68
CA PRO A 223 19.62 12.50 -7.14
C PRO A 223 20.48 13.79 -7.30
N ASN A 224 21.79 13.64 -7.51
CA ASN A 224 22.73 14.76 -7.68
C ASN A 224 22.91 15.17 -9.17
N LEU A 225 22.46 14.34 -10.10
CA LEU A 225 22.65 14.56 -11.53
C LEU A 225 21.82 15.75 -12.05
N GLY A 226 22.34 16.42 -13.05
CA GLY A 226 21.61 17.48 -13.73
C GLY A 226 20.46 16.95 -14.61
N VAL A 227 19.48 17.79 -14.91
CA VAL A 227 18.28 17.45 -15.69
C VAL A 227 18.55 16.87 -17.09
N ARG A 228 19.75 17.09 -17.64
CA ARG A 228 20.14 16.57 -18.97
C ARG A 228 20.90 15.25 -18.91
N ASP A 229 21.22 14.80 -17.71
CA ASP A 229 21.91 13.52 -17.55
C ASP A 229 20.97 12.35 -17.88
N PRO A 230 21.39 11.37 -18.69
CA PRO A 230 20.55 10.25 -19.06
C PRO A 230 20.14 9.34 -17.89
N LYS A 231 20.83 9.43 -16.76
CA LYS A 231 20.51 8.65 -15.55
C LYS A 231 19.66 9.41 -14.54
N ALA A 232 19.35 10.69 -14.79
CA ALA A 232 18.57 11.50 -13.89
C ALA A 232 17.11 11.02 -13.82
N GLY A 233 16.56 10.89 -12.60
CA GLY A 233 15.15 10.64 -12.36
C GLY A 233 14.35 11.94 -12.20
N VAL A 234 13.08 11.86 -11.80
CA VAL A 234 12.24 13.04 -11.57
C VAL A 234 12.76 13.86 -10.40
N PHE A 235 13.16 13.21 -9.31
CA PHE A 235 13.66 13.90 -8.12
C PHE A 235 15.18 14.12 -8.16
N GLY A 236 15.60 15.32 -7.75
CA GLY A 236 17.01 15.63 -7.53
C GLY A 236 17.15 16.67 -6.42
N TYR A 237 18.22 16.57 -5.62
CA TYR A 237 18.39 17.36 -4.39
C TYR A 237 18.37 18.88 -4.65
N ASP A 238 19.09 19.30 -5.66
CA ASP A 238 19.20 20.72 -6.03
C ASP A 238 18.59 21.00 -7.43
N ARG A 239 17.77 20.07 -7.94
CA ARG A 239 17.19 20.12 -9.26
C ARG A 239 15.68 20.35 -9.18
N ARG A 240 15.18 21.25 -10.03
CA ARG A 240 13.76 21.50 -10.26
C ARG A 240 13.38 20.97 -11.63
N THR A 241 12.79 19.80 -11.67
CA THR A 241 12.39 19.12 -12.91
C THR A 241 11.08 19.72 -13.41
N LYS A 242 10.99 20.06 -14.67
CA LYS A 242 9.77 20.53 -15.34
C LYS A 242 9.16 19.39 -16.15
N PHE A 243 7.89 19.51 -16.49
CA PHE A 243 7.25 18.55 -17.43
C PHE A 243 8.02 18.44 -18.76
N ALA A 244 8.51 19.57 -19.29
CA ALA A 244 9.29 19.61 -20.53
C ALA A 244 10.68 18.93 -20.44
N ASP A 245 11.16 18.67 -19.24
CA ASP A 245 12.44 17.99 -19.01
C ASP A 245 12.28 16.47 -19.06
N ILE A 246 11.05 15.95 -18.91
CA ILE A 246 10.72 14.51 -18.97
C ILE A 246 10.54 14.12 -20.44
N ARG A 247 11.65 13.85 -21.11
CA ARG A 247 11.69 13.61 -22.57
C ARG A 247 11.26 12.20 -22.96
N ASP A 248 11.42 11.22 -22.05
CA ASP A 248 11.02 9.83 -22.25
C ASP A 248 9.50 9.66 -22.15
N GLY A 249 8.80 10.75 -21.78
CA GLY A 249 7.36 10.84 -21.67
C GLY A 249 6.87 10.63 -20.24
N THR A 250 5.95 11.49 -19.82
CA THR A 250 5.42 11.47 -18.44
C THR A 250 4.70 10.18 -18.07
N SER A 251 4.11 9.48 -19.05
CA SER A 251 3.46 8.18 -18.88
C SER A 251 4.45 7.01 -18.77
N ASN A 252 5.71 7.22 -19.13
CA ASN A 252 6.77 6.21 -19.11
C ASN A 252 7.82 6.48 -18.04
N THR A 253 7.67 7.50 -17.21
CA THR A 253 8.67 7.86 -16.21
C THR A 253 8.09 7.72 -14.81
N ILE A 254 8.70 6.87 -13.97
CA ILE A 254 8.32 6.67 -12.57
C ILE A 254 8.71 7.92 -11.77
N MET A 255 7.77 8.39 -10.96
CA MET A 255 7.98 9.50 -10.03
C MET A 255 8.09 9.01 -8.59
N PHE A 256 7.22 8.05 -8.19
CA PHE A 256 7.17 7.50 -6.84
C PHE A 256 7.16 5.98 -6.86
N SER A 257 7.60 5.40 -5.76
CA SER A 257 7.38 4.00 -5.43
C SER A 257 6.94 3.85 -3.98
N GLU A 258 6.29 2.73 -3.69
CA GLU A 258 6.25 2.22 -2.34
C GLU A 258 7.68 1.97 -1.85
N ALA A 259 7.90 2.05 -0.55
CA ALA A 259 9.16 1.70 0.10
C ALA A 259 9.02 0.38 0.86
N THR A 260 10.13 -0.35 0.98
CA THR A 260 10.26 -1.55 1.80
C THR A 260 11.51 -1.47 2.66
N GLY A 261 11.40 -1.83 3.94
CA GLY A 261 12.49 -1.70 4.89
C GLY A 261 13.04 -0.28 5.02
N GLU A 262 13.82 -0.01 6.05
CA GLU A 262 14.51 1.27 6.29
C GLU A 262 13.64 2.51 6.02
N TYR A 263 12.40 2.52 6.54
CA TYR A 263 11.54 3.68 6.37
C TYR A 263 12.17 4.92 7.02
N GLY A 264 12.06 6.04 6.34
CA GLY A 264 12.49 7.34 6.85
C GLY A 264 11.35 8.16 7.44
N GLY A 265 11.70 9.20 8.19
CA GLY A 265 10.73 10.22 8.58
C GLY A 265 10.30 11.05 7.37
N TRP A 266 9.01 11.39 7.29
CA TRP A 266 8.47 12.13 6.13
C TRP A 266 9.09 13.51 5.93
N MET A 267 9.59 14.14 7.00
CA MET A 267 10.23 15.45 6.93
C MET A 267 11.72 15.36 6.56
N GLN A 268 12.34 14.17 6.67
CA GLN A 268 13.76 13.98 6.41
C GLN A 268 14.08 14.13 4.92
N GLY A 269 15.09 14.90 4.60
CA GLY A 269 15.68 14.93 3.26
C GLY A 269 16.53 13.71 2.95
N GLY A 270 17.17 13.72 1.80
CA GLY A 270 18.10 12.68 1.38
C GLY A 270 17.42 11.34 1.11
N ARG A 271 18.13 10.26 1.40
CA ARG A 271 17.72 8.88 1.10
C ARG A 271 16.47 8.42 1.85
N ALA A 272 16.10 9.09 2.93
CA ALA A 272 14.88 8.81 3.68
C ALA A 272 13.61 8.93 2.82
N THR A 273 13.58 9.90 1.90
CA THR A 273 12.40 10.24 1.10
C THR A 273 12.63 10.22 -0.42
N VAL A 274 13.90 10.10 -0.87
CA VAL A 274 14.24 9.96 -2.30
C VAL A 274 15.32 8.90 -2.45
N ARG A 275 15.06 7.92 -3.31
CA ARG A 275 15.97 6.78 -3.54
C ARG A 275 16.30 6.64 -5.02
N PRO A 276 17.57 6.43 -5.38
CA PRO A 276 17.96 5.96 -6.70
C PRO A 276 17.88 4.43 -6.79
N PHE A 277 17.79 3.89 -7.99
CA PHE A 277 18.03 2.48 -8.25
C PHE A 277 19.54 2.24 -8.42
N THR A 278 20.15 1.46 -7.52
CA THR A 278 21.61 1.24 -7.51
C THR A 278 21.97 -0.22 -7.69
N GLN A 279 21.21 -1.15 -7.11
CA GLN A 279 21.53 -2.56 -7.07
C GLN A 279 20.31 -3.43 -7.36
N GLN A 280 20.52 -4.48 -8.15
CA GLN A 280 19.52 -5.52 -8.38
C GLN A 280 19.46 -6.51 -7.21
N PRO A 281 18.27 -7.10 -6.92
CA PRO A 281 17.00 -6.78 -7.56
C PRO A 281 16.52 -5.37 -7.18
N TYR A 282 16.00 -4.62 -8.16
CA TYR A 282 15.59 -3.23 -7.94
C TYR A 282 14.32 -3.11 -7.10
N ILE A 283 13.36 -4.02 -7.30
CA ILE A 283 12.12 -4.05 -6.51
C ILE A 283 12.28 -5.03 -5.36
N ASN A 284 11.98 -4.60 -4.15
CA ASN A 284 12.19 -5.33 -2.89
C ASN A 284 13.65 -5.73 -2.65
N GLY A 285 14.57 -4.96 -3.20
CA GLY A 285 16.00 -5.14 -3.09
C GLY A 285 16.68 -4.19 -2.11
N PRO A 286 18.03 -4.08 -2.19
CA PRO A 286 18.84 -3.33 -1.22
C PRO A 286 18.53 -1.83 -1.17
N ASP A 287 18.01 -1.25 -2.24
CA ASP A 287 17.67 0.18 -2.30
C ASP A 287 16.42 0.53 -1.47
N GLY A 288 15.71 -0.50 -0.98
CA GLY A 288 14.48 -0.32 -0.22
C GLY A 288 13.33 0.27 -1.04
N ILE A 289 13.39 0.14 -2.38
CA ILE A 289 12.31 0.46 -3.30
C ILE A 289 11.49 -0.81 -3.49
N GLY A 290 10.18 -0.73 -3.26
CA GLY A 290 9.33 -1.92 -3.31
C GLY A 290 8.13 -1.78 -2.41
N GLY A 291 7.36 -2.84 -2.24
CA GLY A 291 6.12 -2.80 -1.47
C GLY A 291 5.89 -4.06 -0.62
N PRO A 292 4.96 -3.97 0.32
CA PRO A 292 4.61 -5.10 1.19
C PRO A 292 3.75 -6.16 0.49
N PHE A 293 3.34 -5.88 -0.77
CA PHE A 293 2.44 -6.77 -1.52
C PHE A 293 3.24 -7.78 -2.34
N ASN A 294 2.75 -9.03 -2.38
CA ASN A 294 3.41 -10.08 -3.12
C ASN A 294 3.54 -9.76 -4.62
N GLY A 295 4.74 -9.98 -5.15
CA GLY A 295 5.03 -9.95 -6.58
C GLY A 295 5.36 -8.58 -7.16
N GLY A 296 5.48 -7.50 -6.36
CA GLY A 296 5.87 -6.20 -6.89
C GLY A 296 5.50 -5.02 -6.01
N ALA A 297 5.42 -3.84 -6.58
CA ALA A 297 5.09 -2.60 -5.90
C ALA A 297 4.17 -1.70 -6.72
N ASN A 298 3.35 -0.89 -6.05
CA ASN A 298 2.66 0.21 -6.71
C ASN A 298 3.66 1.34 -6.98
N MET A 299 3.69 1.82 -8.21
CA MET A 299 4.51 2.94 -8.62
C MET A 299 3.66 4.02 -9.29
N GLY A 300 3.93 5.28 -8.93
CA GLY A 300 3.30 6.44 -9.51
C GLY A 300 4.16 7.02 -10.63
N PHE A 301 3.54 7.34 -11.76
CA PHE A 301 4.20 7.89 -12.93
C PHE A 301 4.05 9.42 -12.96
N ALA A 302 4.89 10.07 -13.74
CA ALA A 302 4.93 11.53 -13.84
C ALA A 302 3.65 12.13 -14.46
N ASP A 303 2.81 11.34 -15.13
CA ASP A 303 1.47 11.73 -15.59
C ASP A 303 0.36 11.56 -14.54
N GLY A 304 0.70 11.07 -13.33
CA GLY A 304 -0.24 10.80 -12.26
C GLY A 304 -0.89 9.41 -12.32
N ALA A 305 -0.57 8.58 -13.31
CA ALA A 305 -1.01 7.20 -13.33
C ALA A 305 -0.33 6.38 -12.23
N VAL A 306 -1.03 5.39 -11.69
CA VAL A 306 -0.45 4.42 -10.75
C VAL A 306 -0.57 3.03 -11.36
N ARG A 307 0.55 2.33 -11.43
CA ARG A 307 0.63 0.97 -11.95
C ARG A 307 1.32 0.07 -10.93
N PHE A 308 0.91 -1.18 -10.89
CA PHE A 308 1.63 -2.20 -10.14
C PHE A 308 2.72 -2.78 -11.04
N ILE A 309 3.95 -2.60 -10.65
CA ILE A 309 5.10 -3.12 -11.38
C ILE A 309 5.53 -4.44 -10.72
N ASN A 310 5.59 -5.49 -11.55
CA ASN A 310 5.99 -6.82 -11.09
C ASN A 310 7.49 -6.83 -10.75
N SER A 311 7.89 -7.52 -9.69
CA SER A 311 9.29 -7.71 -9.31
C SER A 311 10.11 -8.47 -10.36
N ASP A 312 9.44 -9.25 -11.24
CA ASP A 312 10.08 -9.98 -12.33
C ASP A 312 10.24 -9.15 -13.63
N ILE A 313 9.93 -7.85 -13.58
CA ILE A 313 10.16 -6.94 -14.73
C ILE A 313 11.62 -7.01 -15.18
N ASP A 314 11.83 -6.95 -16.48
CA ASP A 314 13.20 -6.86 -17.03
C ASP A 314 13.91 -5.64 -16.46
N PRO A 315 15.08 -5.78 -15.84
CA PRO A 315 15.82 -4.66 -15.27
C PRO A 315 16.07 -3.52 -16.26
N SER A 316 16.30 -3.81 -17.54
CA SER A 316 16.51 -2.78 -18.57
C SER A 316 15.25 -1.95 -18.83
N VAL A 317 14.07 -2.56 -18.73
CA VAL A 317 12.79 -1.85 -18.85
C VAL A 317 12.57 -0.95 -17.63
N LEU A 318 12.87 -1.48 -16.42
CA LEU A 318 12.75 -0.68 -15.20
C LEU A 318 13.73 0.51 -15.20
N GLU A 319 14.96 0.31 -15.65
CA GLU A 319 15.94 1.39 -15.83
C GLU A 319 15.42 2.46 -16.80
N ALA A 320 14.88 2.03 -17.94
CA ALA A 320 14.35 2.94 -18.96
C ALA A 320 13.17 3.78 -18.46
N ILE A 321 12.27 3.21 -17.62
CA ILE A 321 11.14 3.96 -17.04
C ILE A 321 11.51 4.75 -15.78
N THR A 322 12.75 4.64 -15.32
CA THR A 322 13.27 5.39 -14.15
C THR A 322 13.78 6.77 -14.52
N THR A 323 14.28 6.93 -15.75
CA THR A 323 14.95 8.15 -16.19
C THR A 323 14.00 9.13 -16.87
N ILE A 324 14.39 10.41 -16.87
CA ILE A 324 13.62 11.50 -17.53
C ILE A 324 14.12 11.80 -18.95
N ASN A 325 15.32 11.33 -19.29
CA ASN A 325 16.02 11.67 -20.54
C ASN A 325 17.00 10.57 -20.97
N GLY A 326 16.71 9.31 -20.70
CA GLY A 326 17.51 8.16 -21.14
C GLY A 326 17.45 7.93 -22.65
N GLY A 327 16.29 8.19 -23.24
CA GLY A 327 16.06 8.09 -24.69
C GLY A 327 15.80 6.65 -25.18
N GLU A 328 15.56 5.71 -24.27
CA GLU A 328 15.21 4.34 -24.58
C GLU A 328 13.75 4.25 -25.05
N ALA A 329 13.49 3.43 -26.07
CA ALA A 329 12.13 3.09 -26.44
C ALA A 329 11.59 2.02 -25.49
N VAL A 330 10.60 2.39 -24.69
CA VAL A 330 9.93 1.45 -23.78
C VAL A 330 8.71 0.88 -24.49
N GLY A 331 8.65 -0.47 -24.57
CA GLY A 331 7.44 -1.19 -25.01
C GLY A 331 6.36 -1.20 -23.93
N ASP A 332 5.25 -1.88 -24.19
CA ASP A 332 4.22 -2.14 -23.18
C ASP A 332 4.80 -3.02 -22.04
N PHE A 333 4.61 -2.60 -20.77
CA PHE A 333 5.10 -3.26 -19.57
C PHE A 333 4.05 -3.31 -18.46
#